data_9e602ee62261b352697a1b0e72b4df4f
#
_entry.id   9e602ee62261b352697a1b0e72b4df4f
#
_cell.length_a   1.000
_cell.length_b   1.000
_cell.length_c   1.000
_cell.angle_alpha   90.00
_cell.angle_beta   90.00
_cell.angle_gamma   90.00
#
_symmetry.space_group_name_H-M   'P 1'
#
loop_
_entity.id
_entity.type
_entity.pdbx_description
1 polymer ?
#
loop_
_entity_poly.entity_id
_entity_poly.type
_entity_poly.pdbx_seq_one_letter_code
_entity_poly.pdbx_strand_id
1 'polypeptide(L)'
;PFNSRHKGWVRSANNWGQVCHGGLTAGALAVLEDEPELAAQTVHNTLRNVTRSMAVYAPRGSYPEGPAYWSYGTSYNVMLIGVLESVLGTDYGLSMAPGFSMTGQYPALAGGPSDLFFNYADGGSSRNPSPILFWFASRFNRFDWLRGERQRLSELLATTEASRGASNLDRFLPLALLWMKTGPGKPECALPLHWQSGGETPIALHRSSWDDPAATFVGFKAGSPSANHGQMDIGSFVLDANGVRWAVDLGAEGYHGIESRGMNLWNRAQNSDRWTIFRQ
;
A
#
# COMPACT_ATOMS: atom_id res chain seq x y z
N PRO A 1 1.44 15.42 20.23
CA PRO A 1 1.11 15.49 18.80
C PRO A 1 -0.37 15.71 18.52
N PHE A 2 -1.28 14.96 19.20
CA PHE A 2 -2.74 15.10 19.02
C PHE A 2 -3.29 16.48 19.37
N ASN A 3 -2.57 17.25 20.17
CA ASN A 3 -2.93 18.62 20.58
C ASN A 3 -2.22 19.71 19.76
N SER A 4 -1.42 19.33 18.76
CA SER A 4 -0.72 20.29 17.92
C SER A 4 -1.68 21.05 16.99
N ARG A 5 -1.25 22.21 16.51
CA ARG A 5 -1.99 22.99 15.50
C ARG A 5 -2.09 22.24 14.16
N HIS A 6 -1.14 21.35 13.87
CA HIS A 6 -1.06 20.55 12.64
C HIS A 6 -1.61 19.13 12.86
N LYS A 7 -2.90 19.02 13.15
CA LYS A 7 -3.56 17.72 13.43
C LYS A 7 -4.54 17.26 12.35
N GLY A 8 -4.45 17.81 11.16
CA GLY A 8 -5.31 17.41 10.03
C GLY A 8 -5.23 15.90 9.74
N TRP A 9 -4.05 15.31 9.90
CA TRP A 9 -3.81 13.88 9.73
C TRP A 9 -4.60 12.98 10.69
N VAL A 10 -4.96 13.47 11.89
CA VAL A 10 -5.68 12.67 12.91
C VAL A 10 -6.99 12.11 12.37
N ARG A 11 -7.67 12.86 11.50
CA ARG A 11 -8.94 12.46 10.90
C ARG A 11 -8.83 12.20 9.40
N SER A 12 -7.61 12.12 8.88
CA SER A 12 -7.36 11.85 7.48
C SER A 12 -7.84 10.46 7.10
N ALA A 13 -8.49 10.36 5.94
CA ALA A 13 -8.93 9.09 5.37
C ALA A 13 -7.90 8.51 4.36
N ASN A 14 -6.65 8.95 4.41
CA ASN A 14 -5.59 8.55 3.49
C ASN A 14 -4.38 7.97 4.25
N ASN A 15 -3.30 7.70 3.55
CA ASN A 15 -2.06 7.12 4.12
C ASN A 15 -1.50 7.90 5.31
N TRP A 16 -1.68 9.23 5.37
CA TRP A 16 -1.21 10.05 6.51
C TRP A 16 -1.83 9.61 7.84
N GLY A 17 -3.12 9.27 7.84
CA GLY A 17 -3.77 8.72 9.03
C GLY A 17 -3.10 7.42 9.47
N GLN A 18 -2.79 6.53 8.53
CA GLN A 18 -2.17 5.23 8.80
C GLN A 18 -0.75 5.41 9.35
N VAL A 19 0.08 6.19 8.65
CA VAL A 19 1.49 6.42 8.99
C VAL A 19 1.63 7.10 10.35
N CYS A 20 0.89 8.18 10.58
CA CYS A 20 1.02 8.95 11.82
C CYS A 20 0.48 8.20 13.04
N HIS A 21 -0.69 7.54 12.91
CA HIS A 21 -1.22 6.74 14.02
C HIS A 21 -0.32 5.54 14.33
N GLY A 22 0.14 4.81 13.31
CA GLY A 22 1.05 3.69 13.49
C GLY A 22 2.37 4.10 14.15
N GLY A 23 3.04 5.12 13.59
CA GLY A 23 4.32 5.59 14.10
C GLY A 23 4.25 6.15 15.52
N LEU A 24 3.22 6.98 15.81
CA LEU A 24 3.05 7.55 17.17
C LEU A 24 2.71 6.47 18.20
N THR A 25 1.89 5.48 17.85
CA THR A 25 1.55 4.40 18.77
C THR A 25 2.78 3.52 19.04
N ALA A 26 3.56 3.18 18.03
CA ALA A 26 4.80 2.45 18.25
C ALA A 26 5.77 3.20 19.17
N GLY A 27 5.97 4.51 18.93
CA GLY A 27 6.80 5.34 19.81
C GLY A 27 6.26 5.46 21.23
N ALA A 28 4.94 5.59 21.40
CA ALA A 28 4.32 5.66 22.73
C ALA A 28 4.46 4.34 23.50
N LEU A 29 4.27 3.21 22.83
CA LEU A 29 4.43 1.89 23.47
C LEU A 29 5.90 1.58 23.79
N ALA A 30 6.86 2.13 23.04
CA ALA A 30 8.27 1.98 23.35
C ALA A 30 8.71 2.68 24.64
N VAL A 31 7.94 3.65 25.12
CA VAL A 31 8.21 4.38 26.38
C VAL A 31 7.10 4.13 27.43
N LEU A 32 6.34 3.05 27.28
CA LEU A 32 5.18 2.74 28.13
C LEU A 32 5.54 2.63 29.62
N GLU A 33 6.71 2.09 29.93
CA GLU A 33 7.16 1.89 31.31
C GLU A 33 7.48 3.24 31.99
N ASP A 34 8.01 4.21 31.24
CA ASP A 34 8.37 5.54 31.75
C ASP A 34 7.21 6.53 31.69
N GLU A 35 6.35 6.42 30.66
CA GLU A 35 5.28 7.38 30.36
C GLU A 35 3.93 6.68 30.12
N PRO A 36 3.39 5.93 31.10
CA PRO A 36 2.22 5.09 30.92
C PRO A 36 0.94 5.88 30.57
N GLU A 37 0.75 7.06 31.14
CA GLU A 37 -0.42 7.89 30.84
C GLU A 37 -0.39 8.43 29.42
N LEU A 38 0.78 8.88 28.94
CA LEU A 38 0.97 9.35 27.57
C LEU A 38 0.75 8.21 26.57
N ALA A 39 1.26 7.01 26.89
CA ALA A 39 1.08 5.82 26.07
C ALA A 39 -0.40 5.44 25.98
N ALA A 40 -1.10 5.35 27.10
CA ALA A 40 -2.54 5.04 27.15
C ALA A 40 -3.37 6.06 26.35
N GLN A 41 -3.11 7.35 26.54
CA GLN A 41 -3.79 8.41 25.78
C GLN A 41 -3.54 8.30 24.26
N THR A 42 -2.31 7.99 23.87
CA THR A 42 -1.94 7.86 22.46
C THR A 42 -2.64 6.67 21.83
N VAL A 43 -2.62 5.50 22.48
CA VAL A 43 -3.34 4.30 22.03
C VAL A 43 -4.84 4.57 21.90
N HIS A 44 -5.45 5.16 22.94
CA HIS A 44 -6.87 5.50 22.92
C HIS A 44 -7.23 6.40 21.74
N ASN A 45 -6.46 7.47 21.51
CA ASN A 45 -6.69 8.38 20.38
C ASN A 45 -6.49 7.72 19.03
N THR A 46 -5.51 6.83 18.91
CA THR A 46 -5.26 6.06 17.70
C THR A 46 -6.45 5.16 17.38
N LEU A 47 -6.90 4.34 18.32
CA LEU A 47 -8.02 3.42 18.13
C LEU A 47 -9.32 4.14 17.73
N ARG A 48 -9.54 5.35 18.22
CA ARG A 48 -10.71 6.17 17.86
C ARG A 48 -10.65 6.77 16.44
N ASN A 49 -9.48 6.87 15.83
CA ASN A 49 -9.32 7.64 14.61
C ASN A 49 -8.76 6.82 13.43
N VAL A 50 -7.88 5.84 13.67
CA VAL A 50 -7.19 5.10 12.59
C VAL A 50 -8.14 4.35 11.66
N THR A 51 -9.30 3.92 12.16
CA THR A 51 -10.33 3.24 11.37
C THR A 51 -10.85 4.09 10.22
N ARG A 52 -10.75 5.42 10.30
CA ARG A 52 -11.11 6.33 9.20
C ARG A 52 -10.17 6.17 8.01
N SER A 53 -8.87 6.07 8.27
CA SER A 53 -7.88 5.85 7.22
C SER A 53 -7.84 4.39 6.75
N MET A 54 -8.28 3.44 7.58
CA MET A 54 -8.42 2.04 7.19
C MET A 54 -9.68 1.78 6.34
N ALA A 55 -10.67 2.67 6.35
CA ALA A 55 -11.86 2.54 5.52
C ALA A 55 -11.55 2.53 4.00
N VAL A 56 -10.38 2.99 3.58
CA VAL A 56 -9.93 2.98 2.18
C VAL A 56 -9.83 1.57 1.59
N TYR A 57 -9.64 0.53 2.43
CA TYR A 57 -9.56 -0.86 1.95
C TYR A 57 -10.91 -1.45 1.53
N ALA A 58 -12.01 -0.85 1.98
CA ALA A 58 -13.34 -1.34 1.61
C ALA A 58 -13.64 -1.07 0.12
N PRO A 59 -14.40 -1.97 -0.54
CA PRO A 59 -14.93 -3.22 -0.01
C PRO A 59 -14.03 -4.45 -0.23
N ARG A 60 -13.02 -4.39 -1.11
CA ARG A 60 -12.30 -5.57 -1.63
C ARG A 60 -10.77 -5.51 -1.47
N GLY A 61 -10.26 -4.58 -0.68
CA GLY A 61 -8.84 -4.50 -0.35
C GLY A 61 -7.96 -3.80 -1.38
N SER A 62 -8.52 -3.09 -2.37
CA SER A 62 -7.73 -2.17 -3.20
C SER A 62 -7.28 -0.94 -2.41
N TYR A 63 -6.40 -0.16 -3.00
CA TYR A 63 -5.94 1.07 -2.38
C TYR A 63 -6.09 2.24 -3.34
N PRO A 64 -6.84 3.29 -2.99
CA PRO A 64 -7.17 4.38 -3.93
C PRO A 64 -5.95 5.17 -4.40
N GLU A 65 -4.89 5.20 -3.60
CA GLU A 65 -3.64 5.92 -3.87
C GLU A 65 -2.60 5.05 -4.61
N GLY A 66 -2.99 3.89 -5.13
CA GLY A 66 -2.13 3.00 -5.90
C GLY A 66 -1.23 2.06 -5.08
N PRO A 67 -0.50 1.13 -5.77
CA PRO A 67 0.29 0.09 -5.11
C PRO A 67 1.44 0.61 -4.26
N ALA A 68 2.08 1.72 -4.64
CA ALA A 68 3.19 2.30 -3.89
C ALA A 68 2.73 2.84 -2.53
N TYR A 69 1.64 3.61 -2.51
CA TYR A 69 1.06 4.11 -1.27
C TYR A 69 0.37 3.02 -0.45
N TRP A 70 -0.14 1.97 -1.10
CA TRP A 70 -0.57 0.76 -0.39
C TRP A 70 0.58 0.20 0.45
N SER A 71 1.72 -0.03 -0.16
CA SER A 71 2.89 -0.55 0.56
C SER A 71 3.27 0.36 1.72
N TYR A 72 3.32 1.67 1.48
CA TYR A 72 3.69 2.66 2.50
C TYR A 72 2.69 2.72 3.67
N GLY A 73 1.42 3.00 3.40
CA GLY A 73 0.40 3.17 4.45
C GLY A 73 0.07 1.86 5.16
N THR A 74 -0.06 0.76 4.41
CA THR A 74 -0.41 -0.55 4.96
C THR A 74 0.70 -1.11 5.85
N SER A 75 1.98 -0.80 5.57
CA SER A 75 3.09 -1.21 6.42
C SER A 75 2.96 -0.63 7.83
N TYR A 76 2.54 0.61 7.96
CA TYR A 76 2.30 1.21 9.28
C TYR A 76 1.06 0.64 9.98
N ASN A 77 0.01 0.26 9.24
CA ASN A 77 -1.13 -0.44 9.84
C ASN A 77 -0.75 -1.83 10.36
N VAL A 78 0.02 -2.59 9.58
CA VAL A 78 0.50 -3.92 10.01
C VAL A 78 1.44 -3.79 11.21
N MET A 79 2.34 -2.81 11.20
CA MET A 79 3.19 -2.51 12.37
C MET A 79 2.35 -2.13 13.58
N LEU A 80 1.34 -1.27 13.42
CA LEU A 80 0.43 -0.88 14.50
C LEU A 80 -0.26 -2.10 15.12
N ILE A 81 -0.82 -2.98 14.30
CA ILE A 81 -1.45 -4.22 14.75
C ILE A 81 -0.45 -5.09 15.49
N GLY A 82 0.75 -5.28 14.94
CA GLY A 82 1.80 -6.09 15.54
C GLY A 82 2.26 -5.58 16.90
N VAL A 83 2.46 -4.27 17.07
CA VAL A 83 2.86 -3.70 18.36
C VAL A 83 1.74 -3.73 19.39
N LEU A 84 0.48 -3.51 18.99
CA LEU A 84 -0.67 -3.64 19.88
C LEU A 84 -0.82 -5.08 20.38
N GLU A 85 -0.73 -6.08 19.50
CA GLU A 85 -0.80 -7.48 19.89
C GLU A 85 0.37 -7.89 20.79
N SER A 86 1.58 -7.43 20.49
CA SER A 86 2.79 -7.77 21.26
C SER A 86 2.75 -7.20 22.68
N VAL A 87 2.29 -5.96 22.85
CA VAL A 87 2.36 -5.25 24.13
C VAL A 87 1.05 -5.37 24.93
N LEU A 88 -0.10 -5.33 24.24
CA LEU A 88 -1.42 -5.30 24.88
C LEU A 88 -2.23 -6.58 24.70
N GLY A 89 -1.71 -7.55 23.93
CA GLY A 89 -2.37 -8.83 23.69
C GLY A 89 -3.57 -8.80 22.74
N THR A 90 -3.83 -7.66 22.08
CA THR A 90 -5.00 -7.51 21.21
C THR A 90 -4.77 -6.41 20.16
N ASP A 91 -5.26 -6.64 18.95
CA ASP A 91 -5.31 -5.63 17.88
C ASP A 91 -6.61 -4.79 17.89
N TYR A 92 -7.46 -5.00 18.87
CA TYR A 92 -8.78 -4.36 18.98
C TYR A 92 -9.65 -4.51 17.73
N GLY A 93 -9.47 -5.60 16.97
CA GLY A 93 -10.22 -5.90 15.75
C GLY A 93 -9.75 -5.16 14.49
N LEU A 94 -8.63 -4.44 14.54
CA LEU A 94 -8.12 -3.68 13.39
C LEU A 94 -7.79 -4.58 12.20
N SER A 95 -7.28 -5.79 12.42
CA SER A 95 -6.99 -6.75 11.34
C SER A 95 -8.23 -7.21 10.58
N MET A 96 -9.41 -7.06 11.18
CA MET A 96 -10.70 -7.43 10.58
C MET A 96 -11.49 -6.22 10.05
N ALA A 97 -10.88 -5.04 9.99
CA ALA A 97 -11.50 -3.87 9.39
C ALA A 97 -11.96 -4.17 7.94
N PRO A 98 -13.09 -3.58 7.49
CA PRO A 98 -13.65 -3.87 6.17
C PRO A 98 -12.62 -3.74 5.03
N GLY A 99 -12.44 -4.82 4.26
CA GLY A 99 -11.48 -4.92 3.16
C GLY A 99 -10.03 -5.15 3.59
N PHE A 100 -9.65 -4.89 4.85
CA PHE A 100 -8.26 -5.02 5.29
C PHE A 100 -7.76 -6.46 5.25
N SER A 101 -8.56 -7.43 5.69
CA SER A 101 -8.19 -8.84 5.66
C SER A 101 -7.92 -9.38 4.24
N MET A 102 -8.44 -8.72 3.21
CA MET A 102 -8.28 -9.11 1.80
C MET A 102 -7.19 -8.31 1.08
N THR A 103 -6.71 -7.21 1.66
CA THR A 103 -5.80 -6.29 0.96
C THR A 103 -4.44 -6.92 0.65
N GLY A 104 -4.03 -7.99 1.34
CA GLY A 104 -2.80 -8.72 1.03
C GLY A 104 -2.74 -9.33 -0.38
N GLN A 105 -3.89 -9.57 -1.04
CA GLN A 105 -3.93 -10.02 -2.43
C GLN A 105 -3.65 -8.91 -3.45
N TYR A 106 -3.88 -7.67 -3.06
CA TYR A 106 -3.88 -6.53 -3.98
C TYR A 106 -2.56 -6.35 -4.75
N PRO A 107 -1.35 -6.45 -4.17
CA PRO A 107 -0.11 -6.33 -4.92
C PRO A 107 0.09 -7.44 -5.97
N ALA A 108 -0.37 -8.66 -5.67
CA ALA A 108 -0.33 -9.73 -6.65
C ALA A 108 -1.28 -9.44 -7.82
N LEU A 109 -2.51 -9.01 -7.52
CA LEU A 109 -3.52 -8.67 -8.51
C LEU A 109 -3.09 -7.50 -9.40
N ALA A 110 -2.53 -6.43 -8.80
CA ALA A 110 -2.10 -5.23 -9.51
C ALA A 110 -0.79 -5.39 -10.30
N GLY A 111 -0.06 -6.47 -10.09
CA GLY A 111 1.17 -6.78 -10.83
C GLY A 111 0.92 -7.55 -12.10
N GLY A 112 1.49 -7.11 -13.21
CA GLY A 112 1.42 -7.81 -14.51
C GLY A 112 2.49 -8.89 -14.67
N PRO A 113 2.43 -9.71 -15.75
CA PRO A 113 3.44 -10.71 -16.06
C PRO A 113 4.79 -10.09 -16.48
N SER A 114 4.83 -8.82 -16.88
CA SER A 114 6.06 -8.06 -17.09
C SER A 114 6.82 -7.71 -15.79
N ASP A 115 6.33 -8.18 -14.63
CA ASP A 115 6.77 -7.83 -13.29
C ASP A 115 6.67 -6.31 -12.95
N LEU A 116 5.76 -5.61 -13.62
CA LEU A 116 5.46 -4.22 -13.37
C LEU A 116 4.08 -4.07 -12.72
N PHE A 117 3.93 -3.10 -11.82
CA PHE A 117 2.62 -2.72 -11.31
C PHE A 117 1.78 -1.97 -12.36
N PHE A 118 0.46 -2.07 -12.25
CA PHE A 118 -0.42 -1.01 -12.72
C PHE A 118 -0.26 0.18 -11.77
N ASN A 119 0.52 1.14 -12.19
CA ASN A 119 1.05 2.23 -11.38
C ASN A 119 0.16 3.50 -11.37
N TYR A 120 -1.15 3.32 -11.36
CA TYR A 120 -2.06 4.45 -11.22
C TYR A 120 -1.78 5.26 -9.93
N ALA A 121 -2.20 6.52 -9.92
CA ALA A 121 -1.89 7.49 -8.88
C ALA A 121 -0.37 7.79 -8.78
N ASP A 122 0.10 8.32 -7.66
CA ASP A 122 1.50 8.78 -7.52
C ASP A 122 2.47 7.62 -7.22
N GLY A 123 2.42 6.57 -8.01
CA GLY A 123 3.26 5.40 -7.82
C GLY A 123 4.14 5.08 -9.03
N GLY A 124 5.32 4.53 -8.77
CA GLY A 124 6.15 3.90 -9.80
C GLY A 124 5.62 2.53 -10.19
N SER A 125 6.06 2.03 -11.35
CA SER A 125 5.69 0.70 -11.86
C SER A 125 6.52 -0.44 -11.27
N SER A 126 7.65 -0.14 -10.62
CA SER A 126 8.54 -1.16 -10.05
C SER A 126 7.91 -1.92 -8.89
N ARG A 127 8.09 -3.24 -8.88
CA ARG A 127 7.62 -4.13 -7.82
C ARG A 127 8.75 -4.44 -6.84
N ASN A 128 8.88 -3.62 -5.81
CA ASN A 128 9.80 -3.90 -4.71
C ASN A 128 9.18 -4.93 -3.76
N PRO A 129 10.00 -5.77 -3.09
CA PRO A 129 9.50 -6.67 -2.06
C PRO A 129 8.79 -5.90 -0.95
N SER A 130 7.69 -6.45 -0.47
CA SER A 130 6.89 -5.86 0.61
C SER A 130 6.82 -6.81 1.82
N PRO A 131 7.59 -6.55 2.89
CA PRO A 131 7.71 -7.43 4.05
C PRO A 131 6.36 -7.78 4.70
N ILE A 132 5.41 -6.85 4.64
CA ILE A 132 4.07 -7.05 5.23
C ILE A 132 3.25 -8.16 4.55
N LEU A 133 3.60 -8.52 3.32
CA LEU A 133 2.91 -9.64 2.65
C LEU A 133 3.13 -10.97 3.39
N PHE A 134 4.29 -11.17 4.04
CA PHE A 134 4.53 -12.33 4.89
C PHE A 134 3.62 -12.33 6.12
N TRP A 135 3.34 -11.15 6.69
CA TRP A 135 2.37 -11.02 7.78
C TRP A 135 0.95 -11.39 7.31
N PHE A 136 0.49 -10.84 6.19
CA PHE A 136 -0.82 -11.15 5.61
C PHE A 136 -0.96 -12.63 5.31
N ALA A 137 0.03 -13.21 4.64
CA ALA A 137 0.02 -14.63 4.28
C ALA A 137 -0.08 -15.52 5.51
N SER A 138 0.70 -15.21 6.55
CA SER A 138 0.68 -15.94 7.81
C SER A 138 -0.62 -15.75 8.60
N ARG A 139 -1.10 -14.50 8.70
CA ARG A 139 -2.29 -14.13 9.49
C ARG A 139 -3.56 -14.76 8.94
N PHE A 140 -3.71 -14.77 7.60
CA PHE A 140 -4.92 -15.21 6.91
C PHE A 140 -4.76 -16.57 6.21
N ASN A 141 -3.63 -17.26 6.40
CA ASN A 141 -3.29 -18.54 5.76
C ASN A 141 -3.39 -18.47 4.22
N ARG A 142 -2.92 -17.39 3.61
CA ARG A 142 -3.02 -17.09 2.18
C ARG A 142 -1.62 -16.95 1.56
N PHE A 143 -0.90 -18.05 1.50
CA PHE A 143 0.46 -18.10 0.93
C PHE A 143 0.49 -17.93 -0.59
N ASP A 144 -0.64 -18.07 -1.27
CA ASP A 144 -0.85 -17.69 -2.67
C ASP A 144 -0.63 -16.20 -2.95
N TRP A 145 -0.77 -15.33 -1.93
CA TRP A 145 -0.48 -13.90 -2.05
C TRP A 145 1.02 -13.58 -2.14
N LEU A 146 1.89 -14.52 -1.75
CA LEU A 146 3.35 -14.37 -1.82
C LEU A 146 3.95 -14.66 -3.20
N ARG A 147 3.12 -14.70 -4.24
CA ARG A 147 3.55 -15.03 -5.59
C ARG A 147 4.70 -14.14 -6.07
N GLY A 148 5.88 -14.74 -6.32
CA GLY A 148 7.11 -14.03 -6.68
C GLY A 148 7.77 -13.21 -5.55
N GLU A 149 7.14 -13.05 -4.40
CA GLU A 149 7.64 -12.17 -3.32
C GLU A 149 8.95 -12.65 -2.71
N ARG A 150 9.07 -13.96 -2.49
CA ARG A 150 10.31 -14.56 -1.96
C ARG A 150 11.49 -14.40 -2.94
N GLN A 151 11.21 -14.53 -4.23
CA GLN A 151 12.21 -14.34 -5.27
C GLN A 151 12.68 -12.89 -5.30
N ARG A 152 11.77 -11.92 -5.37
CA ARG A 152 12.12 -10.49 -5.33
C ARG A 152 12.90 -10.11 -4.08
N LEU A 153 12.54 -10.66 -2.92
CA LEU A 153 13.30 -10.46 -1.69
C LEU A 153 14.74 -11.01 -1.80
N SER A 154 14.91 -12.22 -2.32
CA SER A 154 16.24 -12.80 -2.54
C SER A 154 17.09 -11.97 -3.49
N GLU A 155 16.51 -11.51 -4.58
CA GLU A 155 17.17 -10.65 -5.58
C GLU A 155 17.60 -9.31 -4.96
N LEU A 156 16.71 -8.68 -4.16
CA LEU A 156 17.02 -7.44 -3.45
C LEU A 156 18.22 -7.64 -2.49
N LEU A 157 18.21 -8.70 -1.69
CA LEU A 157 19.28 -8.98 -0.74
C LEU A 157 20.62 -9.24 -1.44
N ALA A 158 20.62 -10.02 -2.53
CA ALA A 158 21.82 -10.30 -3.31
C ALA A 158 22.38 -9.00 -3.95
N THR A 159 21.53 -8.13 -4.48
CA THR A 159 21.94 -6.87 -5.07
C THR A 159 22.48 -5.89 -4.02
N THR A 160 21.88 -5.86 -2.83
CA THR A 160 22.31 -5.00 -1.72
C THR A 160 23.68 -5.45 -1.18
N GLU A 161 23.90 -6.74 -1.05
CA GLU A 161 25.20 -7.30 -0.66
C GLU A 161 26.30 -6.94 -1.66
N ALA A 162 26.01 -7.06 -2.95
CA ALA A 162 26.96 -6.72 -4.02
C ALA A 162 27.29 -5.23 -4.07
N SER A 163 26.34 -4.35 -3.81
CA SER A 163 26.50 -2.89 -3.91
C SER A 163 27.04 -2.22 -2.65
N ARG A 164 27.22 -2.94 -1.53
CA ARG A 164 27.63 -2.41 -0.21
C ARG A 164 26.84 -1.18 0.26
N GLY A 165 25.60 -1.01 -0.21
CA GLY A 165 24.78 0.15 0.10
C GLY A 165 23.34 -0.21 0.45
N ALA A 166 22.98 -0.03 1.72
CA ALA A 166 21.63 -0.28 2.23
C ALA A 166 20.64 0.90 2.02
N SER A 167 20.98 1.89 1.19
CA SER A 167 20.28 3.17 1.12
C SER A 167 18.83 3.10 0.63
N ASN A 168 18.40 1.99 0.03
CA ASN A 168 17.07 1.83 -0.55
C ASN A 168 16.26 0.66 0.04
N LEU A 169 16.71 0.07 1.16
CA LEU A 169 15.96 -1.00 1.82
C LEU A 169 14.73 -0.44 2.53
N ASP A 170 13.63 -1.14 2.39
CA ASP A 170 12.42 -0.85 3.16
C ASP A 170 12.74 -0.95 4.66
N ARG A 171 12.40 0.09 5.43
CA ARG A 171 12.59 0.16 6.89
C ARG A 171 11.90 -0.97 7.65
N PHE A 172 10.89 -1.58 7.06
CA PHE A 172 10.16 -2.71 7.62
C PHE A 172 10.77 -4.08 7.24
N LEU A 173 11.81 -4.09 6.40
CA LEU A 173 12.44 -5.34 5.95
C LEU A 173 12.85 -6.28 7.10
N PRO A 174 13.40 -5.79 8.23
CA PRO A 174 13.73 -6.65 9.37
C PRO A 174 12.52 -7.41 9.95
N LEU A 175 11.32 -6.86 9.83
CA LEU A 175 10.10 -7.51 10.31
C LEU A 175 9.71 -8.75 9.49
N ALA A 176 10.23 -8.89 8.27
CA ALA A 176 10.08 -10.12 7.49
C ALA A 176 10.58 -11.35 8.28
N LEU A 177 11.65 -11.22 9.07
CA LEU A 177 12.18 -12.29 9.90
C LEU A 177 11.16 -12.80 10.94
N LEU A 178 10.29 -11.91 11.45
CA LEU A 178 9.25 -12.24 12.41
C LEU A 178 8.02 -12.86 11.73
N TRP A 179 7.74 -12.47 10.51
CA TRP A 179 6.50 -12.81 9.82
C TRP A 179 6.65 -13.93 8.80
N MET A 180 7.89 -14.21 8.35
CA MET A 180 8.16 -15.25 7.37
C MET A 180 7.99 -16.63 8.00
N LYS A 181 6.87 -17.26 7.72
CA LYS A 181 6.62 -18.65 8.09
C LYS A 181 6.84 -19.56 6.88
N THR A 182 7.42 -20.73 7.14
CA THR A 182 7.44 -21.83 6.21
C THR A 182 6.20 -22.68 6.47
N GLY A 183 5.26 -22.66 5.60
CA GLY A 183 4.08 -23.53 5.68
C GLY A 183 3.79 -24.13 4.31
N PRO A 184 3.28 -25.36 4.24
CA PRO A 184 2.74 -25.89 3.00
C PRO A 184 1.43 -25.12 2.72
N GLY A 185 1.53 -23.97 2.06
CA GLY A 185 0.35 -23.31 1.57
C GLY A 185 -0.27 -24.15 0.46
N LYS A 186 -1.26 -24.97 0.76
CA LYS A 186 -2.23 -25.30 -0.27
C LYS A 186 -3.02 -24.03 -0.51
N PRO A 187 -3.02 -23.47 -1.72
CA PRO A 187 -3.94 -22.42 -2.05
C PRO A 187 -5.36 -22.99 -2.03
N GLU A 188 -6.10 -22.75 -0.95
CA GLU A 188 -7.53 -23.11 -0.90
C GLU A 188 -8.35 -22.29 -1.91
N CYS A 189 -7.82 -21.15 -2.34
CA CYS A 189 -8.41 -20.32 -3.38
C CYS A 189 -7.31 -19.75 -4.28
N ALA A 190 -7.30 -20.12 -5.53
CA ALA A 190 -6.48 -19.44 -6.52
C ALA A 190 -6.91 -17.97 -6.66
N LEU A 191 -5.96 -17.07 -6.87
CA LEU A 191 -6.28 -15.68 -7.22
C LEU A 191 -7.11 -15.64 -8.50
N PRO A 192 -8.15 -14.80 -8.59
CA PRO A 192 -9.02 -14.74 -9.76
C PRO A 192 -8.27 -14.20 -10.98
N LEU A 193 -8.66 -14.65 -12.17
CA LEU A 193 -8.17 -14.09 -13.44
C LEU A 193 -8.79 -12.71 -13.74
N HIS A 194 -9.99 -12.49 -13.23
CA HIS A 194 -10.74 -11.24 -13.42
C HIS A 194 -11.16 -10.72 -12.06
N TRP A 195 -10.79 -9.49 -11.77
CA TRP A 195 -11.06 -8.88 -10.50
C TRP A 195 -11.38 -7.40 -10.68
N GLN A 196 -12.31 -6.92 -9.90
CA GLN A 196 -12.60 -5.50 -9.81
C GLN A 196 -12.71 -5.09 -8.34
N SER A 197 -12.21 -3.92 -8.06
CA SER A 197 -12.37 -3.30 -6.75
C SER A 197 -13.72 -2.56 -6.66
N GLY A 198 -13.86 -1.82 -5.62
CA GLY A 198 -14.87 -0.78 -5.43
C GLY A 198 -14.17 0.43 -4.83
N GLY A 199 -14.91 1.25 -4.10
CA GLY A 199 -14.38 2.40 -3.36
C GLY A 199 -14.18 3.65 -4.23
N GLU A 200 -13.32 4.54 -3.78
CA GLU A 200 -13.13 5.88 -4.37
C GLU A 200 -12.43 5.82 -5.73
N THR A 201 -11.47 4.89 -5.87
CA THR A 201 -10.75 4.65 -7.13
C THR A 201 -10.95 3.18 -7.53
N PRO A 202 -12.08 2.83 -8.15
CA PRO A 202 -12.31 1.48 -8.62
C PRO A 202 -11.39 1.16 -9.79
N ILE A 203 -10.81 -0.03 -9.75
CA ILE A 203 -9.99 -0.58 -10.82
C ILE A 203 -10.53 -1.94 -11.25
N ALA A 204 -10.33 -2.28 -12.51
CA ALA A 204 -10.58 -3.60 -13.07
C ALA A 204 -9.25 -4.20 -13.54
N LEU A 205 -9.01 -5.45 -13.16
CA LEU A 205 -7.78 -6.18 -13.48
C LEU A 205 -8.18 -7.50 -14.14
N HIS A 206 -7.61 -7.76 -15.30
CA HIS A 206 -7.90 -8.95 -16.09
C HIS A 206 -6.58 -9.59 -16.57
N ARG A 207 -6.49 -10.91 -16.48
CA ARG A 207 -5.36 -11.66 -17.01
C ARG A 207 -5.81 -12.97 -17.63
N SER A 208 -5.07 -13.45 -18.62
CA SER A 208 -5.36 -14.73 -19.27
C SER A 208 -4.82 -15.92 -18.48
N SER A 209 -3.74 -15.74 -17.72
CA SER A 209 -3.13 -16.80 -16.91
C SER A 209 -2.32 -16.22 -15.75
N TRP A 210 -2.15 -17.01 -14.68
CA TRP A 210 -1.24 -16.73 -13.59
C TRP A 210 0.15 -17.34 -13.79
N ASP A 211 0.26 -18.39 -14.59
CA ASP A 211 1.46 -19.22 -14.68
C ASP A 211 2.19 -19.08 -16.03
N ASP A 212 1.55 -18.40 -16.99
CA ASP A 212 2.14 -18.12 -18.30
C ASP A 212 2.85 -16.75 -18.27
N PRO A 213 4.18 -16.68 -18.46
CA PRO A 213 4.90 -15.42 -18.54
C PRO A 213 4.53 -14.59 -19.78
N ALA A 214 3.93 -15.22 -20.80
CA ALA A 214 3.41 -14.55 -21.98
C ALA A 214 1.95 -14.09 -21.83
N ALA A 215 1.34 -14.30 -20.67
CA ALA A 215 -0.06 -13.96 -20.43
C ALA A 215 -0.38 -12.50 -20.77
N THR A 216 -1.61 -12.27 -21.21
CA THR A 216 -2.15 -10.92 -21.33
C THR A 216 -2.63 -10.43 -19.97
N PHE A 217 -2.30 -9.20 -19.62
CA PHE A 217 -2.80 -8.51 -18.44
C PHE A 217 -3.27 -7.11 -18.81
N VAL A 218 -4.44 -6.74 -18.31
CA VAL A 218 -5.00 -5.38 -18.45
C VAL A 218 -5.37 -4.87 -17.08
N GLY A 219 -4.86 -3.71 -16.74
CA GLY A 219 -5.34 -2.90 -15.60
C GLY A 219 -6.04 -1.66 -16.12
N PHE A 220 -7.24 -1.38 -15.62
CA PHE A 220 -8.05 -0.24 -16.03
C PHE A 220 -8.52 0.54 -14.80
N LYS A 221 -8.44 1.88 -14.86
CA LYS A 221 -8.80 2.80 -13.78
C LYS A 221 -10.09 3.53 -14.07
N ALA A 222 -10.95 3.62 -13.05
CA ALA A 222 -12.13 4.45 -13.04
C ALA A 222 -12.17 5.31 -11.75
N GLY A 223 -13.30 5.93 -11.45
CA GLY A 223 -13.53 6.65 -10.19
C GLY A 223 -13.41 8.16 -10.33
N SER A 224 -12.85 8.81 -9.32
CA SER A 224 -12.77 10.26 -9.21
C SER A 224 -11.33 10.77 -9.26
N PRO A 225 -11.04 11.84 -10.02
CA PRO A 225 -9.74 12.50 -9.98
C PRO A 225 -9.51 13.26 -8.66
N SER A 226 -10.53 13.35 -7.78
CA SER A 226 -10.43 14.01 -6.48
C SER A 226 -9.90 13.11 -5.37
N ALA A 227 -9.62 11.83 -5.65
CA ALA A 227 -8.96 10.95 -4.71
C ALA A 227 -7.59 11.51 -4.29
N ASN A 228 -7.18 11.24 -3.06
CA ASN A 228 -5.84 11.63 -2.61
C ASN A 228 -4.79 10.95 -3.49
N HIS A 229 -3.76 11.67 -3.93
CA HIS A 229 -2.80 11.23 -4.94
C HIS A 229 -3.44 10.79 -6.28
N GLY A 230 -4.71 11.10 -6.50
CA GLY A 230 -5.40 10.84 -7.75
C GLY A 230 -4.91 11.77 -8.86
N GLN A 231 -4.88 11.25 -10.07
CA GLN A 231 -4.48 11.98 -11.28
C GLN A 231 -5.67 12.22 -12.20
N MET A 232 -5.55 13.18 -13.11
CA MET A 232 -6.61 13.58 -14.06
C MET A 232 -6.69 12.61 -15.25
N ASP A 233 -6.67 11.32 -14.99
CA ASP A 233 -6.44 10.23 -15.94
C ASP A 233 -7.49 9.11 -15.84
N ILE A 234 -8.74 9.45 -15.55
CA ILE A 234 -9.83 8.47 -15.53
C ILE A 234 -9.94 7.82 -16.92
N GLY A 235 -9.92 6.47 -16.93
CA GLY A 235 -9.85 5.69 -18.17
C GLY A 235 -8.43 5.25 -18.54
N SER A 236 -7.39 5.66 -17.77
CA SER A 236 -6.03 5.15 -17.93
C SER A 236 -6.00 3.64 -17.79
N PHE A 237 -5.16 3.00 -18.60
CA PHE A 237 -4.97 1.55 -18.56
C PHE A 237 -3.52 1.16 -18.87
N VAL A 238 -3.18 -0.04 -18.42
CA VAL A 238 -1.94 -0.71 -18.81
C VAL A 238 -2.28 -2.02 -19.53
N LEU A 239 -1.39 -2.43 -20.44
CA LEU A 239 -1.51 -3.70 -21.18
C LEU A 239 -0.15 -4.39 -21.20
N ASP A 240 -0.11 -5.61 -20.65
CA ASP A 240 1.01 -6.54 -20.86
C ASP A 240 0.58 -7.65 -21.80
N ALA A 241 1.47 -8.08 -22.68
CA ALA A 241 1.32 -9.29 -23.49
C ALA A 241 2.70 -9.78 -23.93
N ASN A 242 2.89 -11.10 -23.98
CA ASN A 242 4.14 -11.73 -24.40
C ASN A 242 5.37 -11.23 -23.62
N GLY A 243 5.20 -10.98 -22.30
CA GLY A 243 6.27 -10.49 -21.42
C GLY A 243 6.62 -9.01 -21.58
N VAL A 244 5.88 -8.26 -22.40
CA VAL A 244 6.15 -6.83 -22.70
C VAL A 244 4.97 -5.98 -22.23
N ARG A 245 5.27 -4.83 -21.61
CA ARG A 245 4.29 -3.76 -21.31
C ARG A 245 4.09 -2.91 -22.56
N TRP A 246 2.95 -3.09 -23.25
CA TRP A 246 2.59 -2.40 -24.50
C TRP A 246 1.92 -1.05 -24.28
N ALA A 247 1.05 -0.95 -23.29
CA ALA A 247 0.48 0.31 -22.87
C ALA A 247 0.95 0.61 -21.45
N VAL A 248 1.43 1.82 -21.24
CA VAL A 248 2.02 2.27 -19.97
C VAL A 248 1.18 3.39 -19.36
N ASP A 249 1.09 3.41 -18.05
CA ASP A 249 0.77 4.60 -17.30
C ASP A 249 2.06 5.41 -17.13
N LEU A 250 2.03 6.70 -17.47
CA LEU A 250 3.22 7.56 -17.45
C LEU A 250 3.73 7.85 -16.02
N GLY A 251 2.91 7.53 -15.01
CA GLY A 251 3.21 7.82 -13.60
C GLY A 251 3.15 9.32 -13.27
N ALA A 252 3.56 9.67 -12.07
CA ALA A 252 3.54 11.03 -11.56
C ALA A 252 4.84 11.80 -11.86
N GLU A 253 4.73 13.12 -12.00
CA GLU A 253 5.89 14.01 -11.92
C GLU A 253 6.29 14.21 -10.45
N GLY A 254 7.59 14.44 -10.18
CA GLY A 254 8.07 14.70 -8.82
C GLY A 254 7.53 16.03 -8.26
N TYR A 255 6.98 16.00 -7.06
CA TYR A 255 6.35 17.17 -6.41
C TYR A 255 7.24 18.41 -6.39
N HIS A 256 8.52 18.26 -6.05
CA HIS A 256 9.45 19.37 -6.03
C HIS A 256 9.58 20.04 -7.41
N GLY A 257 9.56 19.27 -8.50
CA GLY A 257 9.61 19.80 -9.86
C GLY A 257 8.39 20.66 -10.20
N ILE A 258 7.23 20.31 -9.68
CA ILE A 258 5.96 21.03 -9.87
C ILE A 258 5.92 22.28 -8.98
N GLU A 259 6.14 22.11 -7.68
CA GLU A 259 6.01 23.17 -6.66
C GLU A 259 7.08 24.25 -6.81
N SER A 260 8.31 23.90 -7.23
CA SER A 260 9.39 24.87 -7.50
C SER A 260 9.08 25.81 -8.66
N ARG A 261 8.12 25.46 -9.54
CA ARG A 261 7.60 26.31 -10.60
C ARG A 261 6.43 27.20 -10.13
N GLY A 262 6.10 27.17 -8.83
CA GLY A 262 4.99 27.93 -8.24
C GLY A 262 3.61 27.32 -8.50
N MET A 263 3.52 26.10 -9.00
CA MET A 263 2.26 25.42 -9.27
C MET A 263 1.68 24.80 -7.99
N ASN A 264 0.37 24.92 -7.80
CA ASN A 264 -0.33 24.34 -6.65
C ASN A 264 -0.96 23.00 -7.02
N LEU A 265 -0.22 21.92 -6.76
CA LEU A 265 -0.63 20.55 -7.00
C LEU A 265 -1.81 20.11 -6.11
N TRP A 266 -1.93 20.66 -4.90
CA TRP A 266 -2.88 20.21 -3.88
C TRP A 266 -4.22 20.93 -3.91
N ASN A 267 -4.38 21.90 -4.77
CA ASN A 267 -5.63 22.63 -4.92
C ASN A 267 -6.67 21.79 -5.68
N ARG A 268 -7.81 21.54 -5.05
CA ARG A 268 -8.93 20.77 -5.64
C ARG A 268 -9.93 21.62 -6.41
N ALA A 269 -9.70 22.92 -6.51
CA ALA A 269 -10.59 23.81 -7.27
C ALA A 269 -10.52 23.51 -8.77
N GLN A 270 -11.61 23.80 -9.47
CA GLN A 270 -11.70 23.56 -10.91
C GLN A 270 -10.66 24.35 -11.73
N ASN A 271 -10.22 25.49 -11.23
CA ASN A 271 -9.18 26.33 -11.85
C ASN A 271 -7.79 26.08 -11.24
N SER A 272 -7.54 24.91 -10.71
CA SER A 272 -6.23 24.55 -10.16
C SER A 272 -5.20 24.28 -11.24
N ASP A 273 -3.92 24.35 -10.87
CA ASP A 273 -2.80 24.07 -11.78
C ASP A 273 -2.77 22.61 -12.25
N ARG A 274 -3.50 21.70 -11.60
CA ARG A 274 -3.63 20.29 -11.99
C ARG A 274 -4.07 20.09 -13.44
N TRP A 275 -4.86 21.01 -13.99
CA TRP A 275 -5.30 20.96 -15.37
C TRP A 275 -4.18 21.25 -16.39
N THR A 276 -3.10 21.85 -15.95
CA THR A 276 -1.96 22.24 -16.78
C THR A 276 -0.74 21.33 -16.58
N ILE A 277 -0.81 20.42 -15.59
CA ILE A 277 0.27 19.49 -15.26
C ILE A 277 0.03 18.19 -16.03
N PHE A 278 0.96 17.85 -16.91
CA PHE A 278 0.79 16.75 -17.86
C PHE A 278 0.66 15.36 -17.20
N ARG A 279 1.25 15.13 -16.05
CA ARG A 279 1.31 13.82 -15.38
C ARG A 279 0.62 13.83 -14.02
N GLN A 280 -0.56 14.42 -13.99
CA GLN A 280 -1.39 14.51 -12.80
C GLN A 280 -2.79 14.01 -13.04
#